data_fd05a160bd78f5f26978e21df2de3473
#
_entry.id   fd05a160bd78f5f26978e21df2de3473
#
_cell.length_a   1.000
_cell.length_b   1.000
_cell.length_c   1.000
_cell.angle_alpha   90.00
_cell.angle_beta   90.00
_cell.angle_gamma   90.00
#
_symmetry.space_group_name_H-M   'P 1'
#
loop_
_entity.id
_entity.type
_entity.pdbx_description
1 polymer ?
#
loop_
_entity_poly.entity_id
_entity_poly.type
_entity_poly.pdbx_seq_one_letter_code
_entity_poly.pdbx_strand_id
1 'polypeptide(L)'
;MIQAETTVAREIDLAAQAADGVLLAGTLTLPTGPGPHPAVLCLPGSGKLDRDSNAGKLRMDLGRPLAATLARHGIASLRYDRRGVGATPGDWHTVGFLDNRADAAAALQALRGHPEVRGRAVGVLGHSEGAVHAMWLAAHTHPAAAVLLAGYARSGEAAVQWQLGRLAETMPRPLSRVLRRVASKQLARVSATTTDAARMGGIRVNAKWWREQLAYDPRADLSRIQAPVFAITGRKDVQVDPADLDVIANLVPGARIRRVPDLTHLLRRTDGPGTVFGYRKLLRRSVEDDLLTGIAQWLAPRLS
;
A
#
# COMPACT_ATOMS: atom_id res chain seq x y z
N MET A 1 31.98 3.83 -28.59
CA MET A 1 30.96 3.13 -27.78
C MET A 1 31.21 3.52 -26.34
N ILE A 2 30.45 4.46 -25.80
CA ILE A 2 30.49 4.85 -24.39
C ILE A 2 29.66 3.78 -23.68
N GLN A 3 30.28 2.92 -22.89
CA GLN A 3 29.59 2.05 -21.97
C GLN A 3 28.83 2.98 -21.01
N ALA A 4 27.49 2.96 -21.05
CA ALA A 4 26.68 3.59 -20.03
C ALA A 4 27.03 2.88 -18.71
N GLU A 5 27.81 3.51 -17.86
CA GLU A 5 27.96 3.10 -16.47
C GLU A 5 26.55 2.95 -15.89
N THR A 6 26.21 1.76 -15.48
CA THR A 6 24.96 1.47 -14.78
C THR A 6 25.10 2.14 -13.41
N THR A 7 24.74 3.41 -13.36
CA THR A 7 24.84 4.23 -12.16
C THR A 7 23.85 3.68 -11.14
N VAL A 8 24.38 3.08 -10.07
CA VAL A 8 23.61 2.39 -9.02
C VAL A 8 22.98 3.45 -8.12
N ALA A 9 21.67 3.38 -7.90
CA ALA A 9 20.99 4.23 -6.92
C ALA A 9 21.63 4.02 -5.53
N ARG A 10 21.78 5.09 -4.76
CA ARG A 10 22.34 5.06 -3.40
C ARG A 10 21.22 4.80 -2.40
N GLU A 11 21.38 3.83 -1.52
CA GLU A 11 20.47 3.60 -0.39
C GLU A 11 21.12 4.11 0.90
N ILE A 12 20.34 4.82 1.72
CA ILE A 12 20.72 5.29 3.04
C ILE A 12 19.61 4.96 4.04
N ASP A 13 20.01 4.71 5.29
CA ASP A 13 19.03 4.50 6.36
C ASP A 13 18.42 5.85 6.76
N LEU A 14 17.10 5.89 6.86
CA LEU A 14 16.35 7.05 7.34
C LEU A 14 15.28 6.57 8.33
N ALA A 15 15.45 6.98 9.59
CA ALA A 15 14.44 6.74 10.61
C ALA A 15 13.45 7.91 10.67
N ALA A 16 12.16 7.60 10.69
CA ALA A 16 11.11 8.58 10.95
C ALA A 16 10.63 8.45 12.40
N GLN A 17 10.63 9.57 13.15
CA GLN A 17 10.15 9.57 14.52
C GLN A 17 8.63 9.76 14.55
N ALA A 18 7.92 8.77 15.06
CA ALA A 18 6.49 8.86 15.33
C ALA A 18 6.21 9.77 16.55
N ALA A 19 4.96 10.21 16.70
CA ALA A 19 4.57 11.16 17.75
C ALA A 19 4.81 10.66 19.17
N ASP A 20 4.80 9.35 19.38
CA ASP A 20 5.10 8.69 20.67
C ASP A 20 6.58 8.34 20.86
N GLY A 21 7.46 8.83 19.97
CA GLY A 21 8.91 8.65 20.04
C GLY A 21 9.43 7.35 19.39
N VAL A 22 8.57 6.47 18.90
CA VAL A 22 9.03 5.26 18.19
C VAL A 22 9.74 5.66 16.90
N LEU A 23 10.92 5.07 16.66
CA LEU A 23 11.69 5.27 15.44
C LEU A 23 11.29 4.21 14.41
N LEU A 24 10.66 4.65 13.33
CA LEU A 24 10.28 3.82 12.19
C LEU A 24 11.50 3.67 11.29
N ALA A 25 12.07 2.48 11.24
CA ALA A 25 13.25 2.21 10.43
C ALA A 25 12.89 2.23 8.94
N GLY A 26 13.60 3.00 8.14
CA GLY A 26 13.34 3.15 6.72
C GLY A 26 14.62 3.10 5.88
N THR A 27 14.43 2.98 4.57
CA THR A 27 15.49 3.10 3.55
C THR A 27 15.07 4.17 2.57
N LEU A 28 15.86 5.21 2.46
CA LEU A 28 15.76 6.23 1.42
C LEU A 28 16.66 5.82 0.26
N THR A 29 16.04 5.54 -0.88
CA THR A 29 16.73 5.26 -2.15
C THR A 29 16.82 6.58 -2.92
N LEU A 30 18.05 7.00 -3.25
CA LEU A 30 18.34 8.24 -3.95
C LEU A 30 18.75 7.96 -5.40
N PRO A 31 18.27 8.76 -6.36
CA PRO A 31 18.79 8.75 -7.73
C PRO A 31 20.27 9.10 -7.76
N THR A 32 20.90 8.84 -8.89
CA THR A 32 22.24 9.33 -9.17
C THR A 32 22.23 10.81 -9.57
N GLY A 33 23.32 11.51 -9.28
CA GLY A 33 23.47 12.94 -9.56
C GLY A 33 23.22 13.81 -8.32
N PRO A 34 23.37 15.13 -8.47
CA PRO A 34 23.23 16.05 -7.35
C PRO A 34 21.77 16.25 -6.96
N GLY A 35 21.50 16.26 -5.65
CA GLY A 35 20.19 16.62 -5.09
C GLY A 35 20.00 18.15 -4.99
N PRO A 36 18.87 18.60 -4.37
CA PRO A 36 17.81 17.77 -3.80
C PRO A 36 16.88 17.19 -4.86
N HIS A 37 16.46 15.93 -4.67
CA HIS A 37 15.63 15.18 -5.60
C HIS A 37 14.12 15.31 -5.29
N PRO A 38 13.23 15.22 -6.27
CA PRO A 38 11.82 14.88 -6.00
C PRO A 38 11.73 13.50 -5.36
N ALA A 39 10.71 13.26 -4.55
CA ALA A 39 10.64 12.00 -3.81
C ALA A 39 9.22 11.44 -3.70
N VAL A 40 9.12 10.14 -3.35
CA VAL A 40 7.87 9.42 -3.09
C VAL A 40 7.97 8.64 -1.80
N LEU A 41 6.98 8.79 -0.91
CA LEU A 41 6.77 7.89 0.20
C LEU A 41 6.02 6.65 -0.29
N CYS A 42 6.58 5.46 -0.10
CA CYS A 42 5.98 4.18 -0.47
C CYS A 42 5.35 3.51 0.75
N LEU A 43 4.05 3.24 0.69
CA LEU A 43 3.24 2.69 1.78
C LEU A 43 2.89 1.23 1.49
N PRO A 44 3.28 0.27 2.36
CA PRO A 44 3.02 -1.15 2.17
C PRO A 44 1.54 -1.51 2.38
N GLY A 45 1.12 -2.66 1.87
CA GLY A 45 -0.19 -3.27 2.12
C GLY A 45 -0.38 -3.78 3.55
N SER A 46 -1.54 -4.39 3.85
CA SER A 46 -1.88 -4.91 5.17
C SER A 46 -1.00 -6.09 5.62
N GLY A 47 -0.92 -6.31 6.93
CA GLY A 47 -0.20 -7.43 7.52
C GLY A 47 1.20 -7.08 8.00
N LYS A 48 1.95 -8.12 8.40
CA LYS A 48 3.34 -7.99 8.87
C LYS A 48 4.33 -7.84 7.72
N LEU A 49 4.05 -6.88 6.81
CA LEU A 49 4.92 -6.61 5.68
C LEU A 49 6.02 -5.63 6.06
N ASP A 50 7.27 -6.01 5.73
CA ASP A 50 8.42 -5.11 5.84
C ASP A 50 8.39 -4.03 4.75
N ARG A 51 9.39 -3.15 4.74
CA ARG A 51 9.55 -2.04 3.77
C ARG A 51 9.59 -2.49 2.31
N ASP A 52 9.90 -3.77 2.05
CA ASP A 52 9.95 -4.36 0.72
C ASP A 52 8.68 -5.17 0.39
N SER A 53 7.66 -5.07 1.27
CA SER A 53 6.38 -5.79 1.18
C SER A 53 6.53 -7.31 1.33
N ASN A 54 7.43 -7.75 2.23
CA ASN A 54 7.68 -9.16 2.52
C ASN A 54 7.28 -9.53 3.94
N ALA A 55 6.81 -10.76 4.16
CA ALA A 55 6.49 -11.32 5.47
C ALA A 55 6.90 -12.80 5.54
N GLY A 56 7.98 -13.12 6.22
CA GLY A 56 8.49 -14.48 6.32
C GLY A 56 8.69 -15.13 4.96
N LYS A 57 7.90 -16.19 4.68
CA LYS A 57 7.96 -16.90 3.38
C LYS A 57 7.16 -16.21 2.26
N LEU A 58 6.32 -15.24 2.59
CA LEU A 58 5.58 -14.44 1.61
C LEU A 58 6.50 -13.33 1.08
N ARG A 59 7.00 -13.50 -0.13
CA ARG A 59 7.89 -12.54 -0.79
C ARG A 59 7.12 -11.83 -1.89
N MET A 60 6.52 -10.69 -1.55
CA MET A 60 5.85 -9.86 -2.55
C MET A 60 6.87 -9.05 -3.36
N ASP A 61 8.00 -8.70 -2.76
CA ASP A 61 9.13 -7.99 -3.39
C ASP A 61 8.67 -6.82 -4.26
N LEU A 62 7.82 -5.95 -3.70
CA LEU A 62 7.35 -4.76 -4.40
C LEU A 62 8.27 -3.55 -4.18
N GLY A 63 8.78 -3.40 -2.97
CA GLY A 63 9.46 -2.18 -2.53
C GLY A 63 10.73 -1.89 -3.32
N ARG A 64 11.65 -2.85 -3.42
CA ARG A 64 12.93 -2.66 -4.10
C ARG A 64 12.81 -2.41 -5.60
N PRO A 65 12.06 -3.19 -6.38
CA PRO A 65 11.88 -2.92 -7.82
C PRO A 65 11.23 -1.55 -8.07
N LEU A 66 10.25 -1.16 -7.25
CA LEU A 66 9.62 0.14 -7.33
C LEU A 66 10.63 1.26 -7.06
N ALA A 67 11.40 1.18 -5.98
CA ALA A 67 12.42 2.17 -5.63
C ALA A 67 13.51 2.29 -6.72
N ALA A 68 13.98 1.16 -7.24
CA ALA A 68 14.95 1.16 -8.34
C ALA A 68 14.37 1.78 -9.61
N THR A 69 13.11 1.54 -9.92
CA THR A 69 12.44 2.16 -11.09
C THR A 69 12.27 3.66 -10.89
N LEU A 70 11.83 4.11 -9.72
CA LEU A 70 11.70 5.53 -9.40
C LEU A 70 13.06 6.22 -9.51
N ALA A 71 14.12 5.63 -8.95
CA ALA A 71 15.47 6.20 -9.01
C ALA A 71 16.00 6.36 -10.45
N ARG A 72 15.75 5.38 -11.34
CA ARG A 72 16.07 5.51 -12.77
C ARG A 72 15.35 6.67 -13.46
N HIS A 73 14.23 7.13 -12.90
CA HIS A 73 13.47 8.30 -13.40
C HIS A 73 13.76 9.60 -12.60
N GLY A 74 14.86 9.62 -11.83
CA GLY A 74 15.26 10.79 -11.06
C GLY A 74 14.43 11.08 -9.81
N ILE A 75 13.67 10.08 -9.31
CA ILE A 75 12.77 10.22 -8.17
C ILE A 75 13.33 9.41 -7.00
N ALA A 76 13.60 10.05 -5.87
CA ALA A 76 13.94 9.38 -4.62
C ALA A 76 12.72 8.67 -4.03
N SER A 77 12.93 7.67 -3.17
CA SER A 77 11.82 7.00 -2.50
C SER A 77 12.17 6.56 -1.09
N LEU A 78 11.24 6.78 -0.16
CA LEU A 78 11.32 6.26 1.21
C LEU A 78 10.39 5.05 1.34
N ARG A 79 10.95 3.95 1.85
CA ARG A 79 10.25 2.75 2.27
C ARG A 79 10.55 2.52 3.75
N TYR A 80 9.57 2.19 4.57
CA TYR A 80 9.78 2.00 6.00
C TYR A 80 9.09 0.74 6.53
N ASP A 81 9.62 0.18 7.61
CA ASP A 81 9.04 -0.95 8.33
C ASP A 81 7.96 -0.45 9.29
N ARG A 82 6.82 -1.11 9.29
CA ARG A 82 5.76 -0.87 10.28
C ARG A 82 6.21 -1.30 11.67
N ARG A 83 5.55 -0.80 12.71
CA ARG A 83 5.80 -1.20 14.11
C ARG A 83 5.70 -2.71 14.29
N GLY A 84 6.69 -3.29 14.98
CA GLY A 84 6.78 -4.73 15.21
C GLY A 84 7.07 -5.56 13.97
N VAL A 85 7.62 -4.92 12.91
CA VAL A 85 8.02 -5.55 11.66
C VAL A 85 9.42 -5.08 11.28
N GLY A 86 10.22 -5.97 10.69
CA GLY A 86 11.57 -5.65 10.23
C GLY A 86 12.45 -5.09 11.34
N ALA A 87 13.00 -3.89 11.15
CA ALA A 87 13.86 -3.20 12.11
C ALA A 87 13.12 -2.19 13.01
N THR A 88 11.82 -1.98 12.81
CA THR A 88 11.02 -1.10 13.66
C THR A 88 10.53 -1.83 14.90
N PRO A 89 10.81 -1.31 16.13
CA PRO A 89 10.35 -1.95 17.35
C PRO A 89 8.84 -1.91 17.52
N GLY A 90 8.31 -2.74 18.43
CA GLY A 90 6.91 -2.78 18.83
C GLY A 90 6.27 -4.15 18.72
N ASP A 91 4.98 -4.21 19.01
CA ASP A 91 4.16 -5.42 18.84
C ASP A 91 3.08 -5.19 17.77
N TRP A 92 3.26 -5.77 16.62
CA TRP A 92 2.34 -5.64 15.49
C TRP A 92 0.88 -5.96 15.86
N HIS A 93 0.64 -6.82 16.85
CA HIS A 93 -0.72 -7.20 17.23
C HIS A 93 -1.49 -6.11 17.99
N THR A 94 -0.81 -5.04 18.42
CA THR A 94 -1.42 -3.92 19.15
C THR A 94 -1.47 -2.63 18.35
N VAL A 95 -0.90 -2.62 17.14
CA VAL A 95 -0.83 -1.44 16.28
C VAL A 95 -2.10 -1.31 15.43
N GLY A 96 -2.88 -0.26 15.63
CA GLY A 96 -4.13 -0.01 14.92
C GLY A 96 -3.92 0.43 13.46
N PHE A 97 -5.01 0.43 12.71
CA PHE A 97 -5.06 1.00 11.36
C PHE A 97 -4.77 2.52 11.40
N LEU A 98 -5.30 3.20 12.42
CA LEU A 98 -5.07 4.64 12.61
C LEU A 98 -3.65 4.94 13.09
N ASP A 99 -3.01 4.05 13.85
CA ASP A 99 -1.60 4.17 14.21
C ASP A 99 -0.71 4.07 12.97
N ASN A 100 -0.96 3.08 12.09
CA ASN A 100 -0.24 2.95 10.80
C ASN A 100 -0.38 4.21 9.94
N ARG A 101 -1.54 4.86 9.97
CA ARG A 101 -1.77 6.13 9.26
C ARG A 101 -0.98 7.28 9.86
N ALA A 102 -0.94 7.38 11.19
CA ALA A 102 -0.14 8.39 11.88
C ALA A 102 1.37 8.19 11.62
N ASP A 103 1.83 6.94 11.63
CA ASP A 103 3.20 6.58 11.25
C ASP A 103 3.54 6.94 9.81
N ALA A 104 2.59 6.73 8.88
CA ALA A 104 2.75 7.16 7.49
C ALA A 104 2.91 8.68 7.36
N ALA A 105 2.17 9.45 8.17
CA ALA A 105 2.31 10.90 8.21
C ALA A 105 3.68 11.33 8.77
N ALA A 106 4.17 10.67 9.82
CA ALA A 106 5.51 10.90 10.38
C ALA A 106 6.61 10.57 9.34
N ALA A 107 6.49 9.45 8.63
CA ALA A 107 7.41 9.06 7.56
C ALA A 107 7.42 10.09 6.41
N LEU A 108 6.25 10.63 6.05
CA LEU A 108 6.15 11.70 5.04
C LEU A 108 6.87 12.98 5.49
N GLN A 109 6.73 13.37 6.75
CA GLN A 109 7.43 14.55 7.30
C GLN A 109 8.94 14.34 7.34
N ALA A 110 9.41 13.16 7.76
CA ALA A 110 10.83 12.83 7.74
C ALA A 110 11.42 12.89 6.32
N LEU A 111 10.68 12.36 5.33
CA LEU A 111 11.07 12.43 3.93
C LEU A 111 11.16 13.88 3.43
N ARG A 112 10.16 14.71 3.74
CA ARG A 112 10.11 16.12 3.33
C ARG A 112 11.23 16.96 3.94
N GLY A 113 11.64 16.63 5.17
CA GLY A 113 12.71 17.32 5.91
C GLY A 113 14.12 16.87 5.52
N HIS A 114 14.28 15.83 4.72
CA HIS A 114 15.61 15.32 4.38
C HIS A 114 16.35 16.23 3.41
N PRO A 115 17.65 16.59 3.66
CA PRO A 115 18.39 17.56 2.85
C PRO A 115 18.55 17.17 1.37
N GLU A 116 18.59 15.88 1.07
CA GLU A 116 18.65 15.36 -0.31
C GLU A 116 17.28 15.34 -1.01
N VAL A 117 16.21 15.79 -0.35
CA VAL A 117 14.84 15.76 -0.88
C VAL A 117 14.28 17.16 -1.05
N ARG A 118 13.68 17.42 -2.20
CA ARG A 118 12.93 18.63 -2.46
C ARG A 118 11.56 18.53 -1.80
N GLY A 119 11.44 19.00 -0.56
CA GLY A 119 10.29 18.76 0.32
C GLY A 119 8.91 19.12 -0.27
N ARG A 120 8.83 20.12 -1.17
CA ARG A 120 7.60 20.50 -1.89
C ARG A 120 7.25 19.54 -3.06
N ALA A 121 8.22 18.78 -3.54
CA ALA A 121 8.11 17.85 -4.66
C ALA A 121 8.02 16.39 -4.15
N VAL A 122 7.21 16.16 -3.12
CA VAL A 122 7.05 14.84 -2.51
C VAL A 122 5.64 14.31 -2.78
N GLY A 123 5.58 13.15 -3.46
CA GLY A 123 4.37 12.38 -3.67
C GLY A 123 4.20 11.24 -2.67
N VAL A 124 3.04 10.61 -2.70
CA VAL A 124 2.72 9.38 -1.94
C VAL A 124 2.30 8.27 -2.88
N LEU A 125 2.73 7.05 -2.60
CA LEU A 125 2.34 5.85 -3.33
C LEU A 125 1.98 4.76 -2.33
N GLY A 126 0.81 4.17 -2.46
CA GLY A 126 0.40 3.07 -1.58
C GLY A 126 -0.15 1.88 -2.34
N HIS A 127 0.04 0.69 -1.78
CA HIS A 127 -0.53 -0.56 -2.26
C HIS A 127 -1.53 -1.11 -1.24
N SER A 128 -2.72 -1.52 -1.71
CA SER A 128 -3.76 -2.12 -0.86
C SER A 128 -4.14 -1.20 0.32
N GLU A 129 -3.98 -1.61 1.58
CA GLU A 129 -4.13 -0.73 2.76
C GLU A 129 -3.28 0.53 2.64
N GLY A 130 -2.03 0.42 2.14
CA GLY A 130 -1.17 1.58 1.90
C GLY A 130 -1.78 2.60 0.94
N ALA A 131 -2.57 2.16 -0.05
CA ALA A 131 -3.31 3.06 -0.93
C ALA A 131 -4.40 3.83 -0.17
N VAL A 132 -5.05 3.19 0.81
CA VAL A 132 -6.04 3.87 1.66
C VAL A 132 -5.38 4.91 2.57
N HIS A 133 -4.21 4.61 3.11
CA HIS A 133 -3.42 5.61 3.84
C HIS A 133 -2.92 6.73 2.92
N ALA A 134 -2.55 6.43 1.67
CA ALA A 134 -2.20 7.44 0.67
C ALA A 134 -3.38 8.36 0.33
N MET A 135 -4.61 7.86 0.28
CA MET A 135 -5.82 8.68 0.12
C MET A 135 -5.96 9.69 1.26
N TRP A 136 -5.81 9.21 2.51
CA TRP A 136 -5.86 10.10 3.67
C TRP A 136 -4.73 11.14 3.65
N LEU A 137 -3.48 10.74 3.38
CA LEU A 137 -2.36 11.67 3.27
C LEU A 137 -2.60 12.70 2.16
N ALA A 138 -3.13 12.29 1.01
CA ALA A 138 -3.43 13.20 -0.10
C ALA A 138 -4.49 14.24 0.28
N ALA A 139 -5.48 13.86 1.09
CA ALA A 139 -6.54 14.74 1.55
C ALA A 139 -6.09 15.73 2.65
N HIS A 140 -5.09 15.36 3.46
CA HIS A 140 -4.75 16.10 4.69
C HIS A 140 -3.34 16.71 4.71
N THR A 141 -2.45 16.31 3.82
CA THR A 141 -1.05 16.74 3.83
C THR A 141 -0.58 17.38 2.52
N HIS A 142 -1.45 17.45 1.52
CA HIS A 142 -1.21 18.07 0.21
C HIS A 142 0.13 17.65 -0.44
N PRO A 143 0.35 16.34 -0.71
CA PRO A 143 1.51 15.90 -1.48
C PRO A 143 1.41 16.39 -2.93
N ALA A 144 2.54 16.45 -3.64
CA ALA A 144 2.57 16.89 -5.03
C ALA A 144 1.80 15.94 -5.98
N ALA A 145 1.71 14.65 -5.65
CA ALA A 145 0.93 13.65 -6.38
C ALA A 145 0.62 12.43 -5.48
N ALA A 146 -0.40 11.65 -5.85
CA ALA A 146 -0.74 10.39 -5.19
C ALA A 146 -0.93 9.26 -6.19
N VAL A 147 -0.35 8.09 -5.91
CA VAL A 147 -0.54 6.85 -6.67
C VAL A 147 -1.21 5.80 -5.78
N LEU A 148 -2.33 5.26 -6.24
CA LEU A 148 -3.18 4.33 -5.51
C LEU A 148 -3.19 2.98 -6.23
N LEU A 149 -2.46 1.99 -5.70
CA LEU A 149 -2.39 0.65 -6.28
C LEU A 149 -3.33 -0.29 -5.51
N ALA A 150 -4.34 -0.81 -6.20
CA ALA A 150 -5.30 -1.76 -5.63
C ALA A 150 -5.89 -1.28 -4.28
N GLY A 151 -6.27 0.00 -4.19
CA GLY A 151 -6.93 0.59 -3.02
C GLY A 151 -8.45 0.51 -3.14
N TYR A 152 -9.12 0.18 -2.04
CA TYR A 152 -10.58 0.20 -2.00
C TYR A 152 -11.13 1.62 -1.75
N ALA A 153 -12.33 1.90 -2.29
CA ALA A 153 -13.00 3.21 -2.18
C ALA A 153 -14.42 3.09 -1.63
N ARG A 154 -14.63 2.15 -0.73
CA ARG A 154 -15.86 1.89 0.04
C ARG A 154 -15.51 1.74 1.52
N SER A 155 -16.50 1.63 2.41
CA SER A 155 -16.18 1.34 3.83
C SER A 155 -15.36 0.06 3.96
N GLY A 156 -14.47 0.01 4.96
CA GLY A 156 -13.65 -1.16 5.21
C GLY A 156 -14.46 -2.43 5.43
N GLU A 157 -15.64 -2.33 6.09
CA GLU A 157 -16.55 -3.45 6.22
C GLU A 157 -17.03 -3.95 4.85
N ALA A 158 -17.48 -3.06 3.97
CA ALA A 158 -17.95 -3.42 2.63
C ALA A 158 -16.81 -4.01 1.77
N ALA A 159 -15.58 -3.52 1.92
CA ALA A 159 -14.42 -4.04 1.23
C ALA A 159 -14.10 -5.48 1.67
N VAL A 160 -14.12 -5.75 2.98
CA VAL A 160 -13.91 -7.10 3.54
C VAL A 160 -15.03 -8.05 3.13
N GLN A 161 -16.29 -7.60 3.16
CA GLN A 161 -17.43 -8.42 2.71
C GLN A 161 -17.32 -8.79 1.23
N TRP A 162 -16.91 -7.85 0.37
CA TRP A 162 -16.66 -8.12 -1.04
C TRP A 162 -15.55 -9.15 -1.23
N GLN A 163 -14.40 -8.98 -0.56
CA GLN A 163 -13.28 -9.91 -0.60
C GLN A 163 -13.68 -11.33 -0.17
N LEU A 164 -14.44 -11.45 0.92
CA LEU A 164 -14.98 -12.75 1.38
C LEU A 164 -15.95 -13.34 0.36
N GLY A 165 -16.76 -12.50 -0.30
CA GLY A 165 -17.63 -12.89 -1.39
C GLY A 165 -16.85 -13.53 -2.54
N ARG A 166 -15.81 -12.83 -3.02
CA ARG A 166 -14.94 -13.31 -4.10
C ARG A 166 -14.21 -14.62 -3.73
N LEU A 167 -13.72 -14.73 -2.50
CA LEU A 167 -13.10 -15.96 -2.03
C LEU A 167 -14.11 -17.12 -1.98
N ALA A 168 -15.32 -16.87 -1.51
CA ALA A 168 -16.37 -17.89 -1.43
C ALA A 168 -16.83 -18.40 -2.81
N GLU A 169 -16.77 -17.57 -3.86
CA GLU A 169 -17.09 -17.98 -5.24
C GLU A 169 -16.12 -19.01 -5.82
N THR A 170 -14.88 -19.06 -5.29
CA THR A 170 -13.87 -20.05 -5.69
C THR A 170 -14.04 -21.42 -5.02
N MET A 171 -15.04 -21.58 -4.16
CA MET A 171 -15.26 -22.78 -3.34
C MET A 171 -16.60 -23.46 -3.69
N PRO A 172 -16.73 -24.80 -3.46
CA PRO A 172 -18.01 -25.49 -3.52
C PRO A 172 -19.05 -24.86 -2.60
N ARG A 173 -20.31 -24.81 -3.03
CA ARG A 173 -21.43 -24.16 -2.30
C ARG A 173 -21.53 -24.48 -0.81
N PRO A 174 -21.42 -25.74 -0.33
CA PRO A 174 -21.50 -25.99 1.12
C PRO A 174 -20.34 -25.35 1.89
N LEU A 175 -19.12 -25.41 1.34
CA LEU A 175 -17.93 -24.84 1.96
C LEU A 175 -17.97 -23.30 1.97
N SER A 176 -18.47 -22.68 0.90
CA SER A 176 -18.64 -21.23 0.82
C SER A 176 -19.65 -20.71 1.86
N ARG A 177 -20.72 -21.44 2.14
CA ARG A 177 -21.68 -21.08 3.20
C ARG A 177 -21.04 -21.12 4.58
N VAL A 178 -20.25 -22.17 4.86
CA VAL A 178 -19.52 -22.31 6.12
C VAL A 178 -18.51 -21.17 6.28
N LEU A 179 -17.72 -20.89 5.23
CA LEU A 179 -16.76 -19.77 5.24
C LEU A 179 -17.44 -18.45 5.57
N ARG A 180 -18.52 -18.10 4.87
CA ARG A 180 -19.26 -16.85 5.11
C ARG A 180 -19.78 -16.76 6.55
N ARG A 181 -20.40 -17.84 7.08
CA ARG A 181 -20.91 -17.86 8.45
C ARG A 181 -19.79 -17.70 9.48
N VAL A 182 -18.68 -18.41 9.30
CA VAL A 182 -17.53 -18.33 10.22
C VAL A 182 -16.90 -16.94 10.16
N ALA A 183 -16.66 -16.40 8.96
CA ALA A 183 -16.08 -15.08 8.77
C ALA A 183 -16.97 -13.98 9.39
N SER A 184 -18.28 -13.98 9.12
CA SER A 184 -19.22 -13.01 9.73
C SER A 184 -19.21 -13.08 11.25
N LYS A 185 -19.20 -14.30 11.84
CA LYS A 185 -19.11 -14.48 13.29
C LYS A 185 -17.78 -13.96 13.85
N GLN A 186 -16.66 -14.17 13.15
CA GLN A 186 -15.36 -13.66 13.58
C GLN A 186 -15.26 -12.15 13.48
N LEU A 187 -15.76 -11.55 12.39
CA LEU A 187 -15.83 -10.11 12.24
C LEU A 187 -16.67 -9.46 13.35
N ALA A 188 -17.86 -10.00 13.62
CA ALA A 188 -18.71 -9.50 14.71
C ALA A 188 -17.99 -9.61 16.09
N ARG A 189 -17.28 -10.70 16.34
CA ARG A 189 -16.49 -10.87 17.57
C ARG A 189 -15.37 -9.84 17.68
N VAL A 190 -14.61 -9.62 16.60
CA VAL A 190 -13.54 -8.63 16.57
C VAL A 190 -14.09 -7.22 16.80
N SER A 191 -15.19 -6.88 16.13
CA SER A 191 -15.83 -5.57 16.31
C SER A 191 -16.32 -5.31 17.74
N ALA A 192 -16.69 -6.37 18.47
CA ALA A 192 -17.14 -6.28 19.86
C ALA A 192 -15.98 -6.26 20.88
N THR A 193 -14.71 -6.43 20.47
CA THR A 193 -13.58 -6.39 21.41
C THR A 193 -13.26 -4.95 21.81
N THR A 194 -12.73 -4.79 23.04
CA THR A 194 -12.20 -3.50 23.53
C THR A 194 -10.68 -3.50 23.69
N THR A 195 -10.04 -4.66 23.51
CA THR A 195 -8.59 -4.82 23.62
C THR A 195 -7.90 -4.65 22.27
N ASP A 196 -6.62 -4.30 22.29
CA ASP A 196 -5.84 -4.13 21.04
C ASP A 196 -5.56 -5.44 20.34
N ALA A 197 -5.27 -6.50 21.14
CA ALA A 197 -5.11 -7.86 20.66
C ALA A 197 -6.18 -8.78 21.24
N ALA A 198 -6.65 -9.76 20.47
CA ALA A 198 -7.59 -10.78 20.91
C ALA A 198 -7.14 -12.17 20.46
N ARG A 199 -7.73 -13.22 21.06
CA ARG A 199 -7.55 -14.61 20.60
C ARG A 199 -8.81 -15.09 19.88
N MET A 200 -8.64 -15.53 18.65
CA MET A 200 -9.70 -16.06 17.80
C MET A 200 -9.33 -17.45 17.30
N GLY A 201 -10.09 -18.47 17.71
CA GLY A 201 -9.75 -19.86 17.39
C GLY A 201 -8.33 -20.27 17.85
N GLY A 202 -7.87 -19.73 19.00
CA GLY A 202 -6.52 -19.98 19.53
C GLY A 202 -5.42 -19.08 18.92
N ILE A 203 -5.68 -18.39 17.82
CA ILE A 203 -4.71 -17.51 17.11
C ILE A 203 -4.80 -16.10 17.68
N ARG A 204 -3.65 -15.48 17.97
CA ARG A 204 -3.58 -14.06 18.34
C ARG A 204 -3.81 -13.20 17.10
N VAL A 205 -4.78 -12.28 17.16
CA VAL A 205 -5.14 -11.36 16.10
C VAL A 205 -5.03 -9.92 16.58
N ASN A 206 -4.74 -9.02 15.69
CA ASN A 206 -4.74 -7.58 15.93
C ASN A 206 -6.19 -7.08 15.87
N ALA A 207 -6.85 -6.99 17.02
CA ALA A 207 -8.26 -6.63 17.09
C ALA A 207 -8.48 -5.12 16.89
N LYS A 208 -7.56 -4.27 17.37
CA LYS A 208 -7.59 -2.81 17.17
C LYS A 208 -7.58 -2.47 15.68
N TRP A 209 -6.63 -3.05 14.94
CA TRP A 209 -6.52 -2.84 13.50
C TRP A 209 -7.81 -3.22 12.76
N TRP A 210 -8.38 -4.38 13.09
CA TRP A 210 -9.63 -4.84 12.47
C TRP A 210 -10.80 -3.88 12.73
N ARG A 211 -11.00 -3.46 13.99
CA ARG A 211 -12.09 -2.53 14.35
C ARG A 211 -11.97 -1.21 13.60
N GLU A 212 -10.76 -0.63 13.61
CA GLU A 212 -10.51 0.66 12.98
C GLU A 212 -10.62 0.58 11.45
N GLN A 213 -10.09 -0.48 10.84
CA GLN A 213 -10.16 -0.70 9.40
C GLN A 213 -11.60 -0.94 8.94
N LEU A 214 -12.39 -1.75 9.64
CA LEU A 214 -13.80 -2.00 9.31
C LEU A 214 -14.65 -0.74 9.40
N ALA A 215 -14.39 0.11 10.38
CA ALA A 215 -15.12 1.37 10.60
C ALA A 215 -14.71 2.50 9.63
N TYR A 216 -13.55 2.40 9.00
CA TYR A 216 -13.03 3.46 8.15
C TYR A 216 -13.68 3.48 6.76
N ASP A 217 -14.03 4.68 6.29
CA ASP A 217 -14.57 4.91 4.95
C ASP A 217 -13.74 6.00 4.23
N PRO A 218 -12.97 5.66 3.20
CA PRO A 218 -12.09 6.61 2.52
C PRO A 218 -12.82 7.64 1.64
N ARG A 219 -14.13 7.51 1.42
CA ARG A 219 -14.86 8.37 0.48
C ARG A 219 -14.85 9.83 0.89
N ALA A 220 -14.90 10.11 2.20
CA ALA A 220 -14.82 11.48 2.71
C ALA A 220 -13.44 12.11 2.47
N ASP A 221 -12.37 11.32 2.53
CA ASP A 221 -11.02 11.80 2.22
C ASP A 221 -10.82 11.95 0.71
N LEU A 222 -11.27 10.98 -0.08
CA LEU A 222 -11.19 11.06 -1.55
C LEU A 222 -11.78 12.35 -2.09
N SER A 223 -12.95 12.81 -1.58
CA SER A 223 -13.58 14.04 -2.02
C SER A 223 -12.82 15.33 -1.65
N ARG A 224 -11.82 15.24 -0.78
CA ARG A 224 -10.96 16.37 -0.37
C ARG A 224 -9.64 16.43 -1.09
N ILE A 225 -9.29 15.40 -1.87
CA ILE A 225 -8.00 15.34 -2.56
C ILE A 225 -7.95 16.40 -3.66
N GLN A 226 -6.92 17.25 -3.61
CA GLN A 226 -6.63 18.27 -4.61
C GLN A 226 -5.42 17.90 -5.47
N ALA A 227 -4.55 17.04 -4.96
CA ALA A 227 -3.38 16.57 -5.68
C ALA A 227 -3.76 15.72 -6.89
N PRO A 228 -2.96 15.70 -7.97
CA PRO A 228 -3.12 14.74 -9.05
C PRO A 228 -3.10 13.30 -8.52
N VAL A 229 -4.06 12.49 -8.95
CA VAL A 229 -4.19 11.07 -8.54
C VAL A 229 -4.03 10.16 -9.75
N PHE A 230 -3.28 9.06 -9.57
CA PHE A 230 -3.25 7.92 -10.48
C PHE A 230 -3.65 6.65 -9.74
N ALA A 231 -4.83 6.13 -10.04
CA ALA A 231 -5.35 4.92 -9.43
C ALA A 231 -5.30 3.74 -10.40
N ILE A 232 -4.78 2.60 -9.94
CA ILE A 232 -4.56 1.41 -10.75
C ILE A 232 -5.05 0.18 -9.99
N THR A 233 -5.91 -0.62 -10.64
CA THR A 233 -6.36 -1.92 -10.10
C THR A 233 -6.46 -2.94 -11.25
N GLY A 234 -6.15 -4.19 -10.96
CA GLY A 234 -6.28 -5.28 -11.91
C GLY A 234 -7.70 -5.84 -11.98
N ARG A 235 -8.18 -6.23 -13.18
CA ARG A 235 -9.48 -6.92 -13.31
C ARG A 235 -9.50 -8.31 -12.66
N LYS A 236 -8.33 -8.90 -12.43
CA LYS A 236 -8.16 -10.19 -11.76
C LYS A 236 -7.81 -10.04 -10.28
N ASP A 237 -7.96 -8.84 -9.74
CA ASP A 237 -7.88 -8.62 -8.30
C ASP A 237 -9.08 -9.29 -7.61
N VAL A 238 -8.80 -10.09 -6.59
CA VAL A 238 -9.80 -10.80 -5.77
C VAL A 238 -9.80 -10.31 -4.32
N GLN A 239 -9.02 -9.28 -4.01
CA GLN A 239 -8.95 -8.67 -2.69
C GLN A 239 -9.57 -7.27 -2.68
N VAL A 240 -9.45 -6.53 -3.79
CA VAL A 240 -10.07 -5.22 -3.97
C VAL A 240 -10.92 -5.23 -5.24
N ASP A 241 -12.13 -4.68 -5.13
CA ASP A 241 -13.04 -4.58 -6.26
C ASP A 241 -12.51 -3.61 -7.32
N PRO A 242 -12.28 -4.06 -8.57
CA PRO A 242 -11.89 -3.16 -9.64
C PRO A 242 -12.89 -2.03 -9.94
N ALA A 243 -14.15 -2.16 -9.49
CA ALA A 243 -15.16 -1.12 -9.60
C ALA A 243 -14.91 0.07 -8.64
N ASP A 244 -14.06 -0.09 -7.62
CA ASP A 244 -13.67 1.01 -6.75
C ASP A 244 -12.89 2.12 -7.49
N LEU A 245 -12.31 1.80 -8.65
CA LEU A 245 -11.72 2.80 -9.53
C LEU A 245 -12.75 3.82 -10.05
N ASP A 246 -14.00 3.39 -10.29
CA ASP A 246 -15.07 4.28 -10.75
C ASP A 246 -15.50 5.21 -9.61
N VAL A 247 -15.50 4.72 -8.37
CA VAL A 247 -15.76 5.55 -7.17
C VAL A 247 -14.65 6.60 -7.00
N ILE A 248 -13.38 6.20 -7.16
CA ILE A 248 -12.24 7.15 -7.11
C ILE A 248 -12.39 8.21 -8.21
N ALA A 249 -12.70 7.83 -9.45
CA ALA A 249 -12.87 8.75 -10.56
C ALA A 249 -13.99 9.77 -10.32
N ASN A 250 -15.10 9.33 -9.70
CA ASN A 250 -16.23 10.18 -9.40
C ASN A 250 -15.95 11.17 -8.25
N LEU A 251 -15.17 10.74 -7.25
CA LEU A 251 -14.89 11.56 -6.05
C LEU A 251 -13.65 12.46 -6.20
N VAL A 252 -12.74 12.12 -7.11
CA VAL A 252 -11.51 12.88 -7.38
C VAL A 252 -11.51 13.35 -8.83
N PRO A 253 -12.05 14.54 -9.14
CA PRO A 253 -12.07 15.06 -10.50
C PRO A 253 -10.67 15.12 -11.11
N GLY A 254 -10.51 14.58 -12.34
CA GLY A 254 -9.22 14.54 -13.01
C GLY A 254 -8.29 13.40 -12.59
N ALA A 255 -8.73 12.50 -11.71
CA ALA A 255 -7.96 11.29 -11.41
C ALA A 255 -7.73 10.45 -12.67
N ARG A 256 -6.48 10.06 -12.92
CA ARG A 256 -6.16 9.09 -13.94
C ARG A 256 -6.47 7.69 -13.44
N ILE A 257 -7.28 6.95 -14.19
CA ILE A 257 -7.69 5.59 -13.84
C ILE A 257 -7.08 4.60 -14.83
N ARG A 258 -6.52 3.49 -14.31
CA ARG A 258 -6.02 2.37 -15.14
C ARG A 258 -6.53 1.04 -14.60
N ARG A 259 -7.47 0.43 -15.31
CA ARG A 259 -7.96 -0.93 -15.02
C ARG A 259 -7.22 -1.92 -15.92
N VAL A 260 -6.28 -2.69 -15.36
CA VAL A 260 -5.43 -3.61 -16.12
C VAL A 260 -6.10 -4.98 -16.25
N PRO A 261 -6.36 -5.50 -17.47
CA PRO A 261 -7.24 -6.67 -17.68
C PRO A 261 -6.79 -7.94 -16.95
N ASP A 262 -5.52 -8.25 -16.98
CA ASP A 262 -4.92 -9.51 -16.52
C ASP A 262 -4.09 -9.38 -15.22
N LEU A 263 -4.08 -8.19 -14.60
CA LEU A 263 -3.35 -7.92 -13.37
C LEU A 263 -4.12 -8.42 -12.14
N THR A 264 -3.40 -9.05 -11.22
CA THR A 264 -3.90 -9.49 -9.92
C THR A 264 -3.58 -8.47 -8.82
N HIS A 265 -4.08 -8.71 -7.61
CA HIS A 265 -3.74 -7.90 -6.41
C HIS A 265 -2.24 -7.84 -6.12
N LEU A 266 -1.50 -8.89 -6.48
CA LEU A 266 -0.04 -8.95 -6.30
C LEU A 266 0.74 -8.14 -7.35
N LEU A 267 0.08 -7.39 -8.22
CA LEU A 267 0.68 -6.64 -9.33
C LEU A 267 1.48 -7.54 -10.29
N ARG A 268 1.00 -8.75 -10.50
CA ARG A 268 1.48 -9.73 -11.49
C ARG A 268 0.35 -10.12 -12.41
N ARG A 269 0.67 -10.31 -13.68
CA ARG A 269 -0.31 -10.75 -14.68
C ARG A 269 -0.54 -12.26 -14.59
N THR A 270 -1.75 -12.68 -14.94
CA THR A 270 -2.12 -14.09 -15.09
C THR A 270 -3.12 -14.27 -16.22
N ASP A 271 -2.93 -15.30 -17.04
CA ASP A 271 -3.88 -15.68 -18.10
C ASP A 271 -5.10 -16.41 -17.53
N GLY A 272 -4.92 -17.06 -16.36
CA GLY A 272 -5.99 -17.77 -15.66
C GLY A 272 -6.94 -16.87 -14.89
N PRO A 273 -7.94 -17.43 -14.20
CA PRO A 273 -8.83 -16.65 -13.32
C PRO A 273 -8.06 -16.04 -12.15
N GLY A 274 -8.53 -14.89 -11.67
CA GLY A 274 -8.07 -14.31 -10.41
C GLY A 274 -8.41 -15.23 -9.25
N THR A 275 -7.40 -15.67 -8.48
CA THR A 275 -7.59 -16.52 -7.31
C THR A 275 -6.44 -16.39 -6.33
N VAL A 276 -6.70 -16.44 -5.04
CA VAL A 276 -5.67 -16.45 -3.99
C VAL A 276 -4.87 -17.76 -3.99
N PHE A 277 -5.45 -18.86 -4.45
CA PHE A 277 -4.75 -20.15 -4.51
C PHE A 277 -3.57 -20.18 -5.49
N GLY A 278 -3.56 -19.29 -6.49
CA GLY A 278 -2.47 -19.11 -7.44
C GLY A 278 -1.31 -18.24 -6.94
N TYR A 279 -1.44 -17.57 -5.81
CA TYR A 279 -0.49 -16.55 -5.32
C TYR A 279 0.93 -17.08 -5.14
N ARG A 280 1.11 -18.30 -4.60
CA ARG A 280 2.45 -18.90 -4.44
C ARG A 280 3.20 -19.03 -5.77
N LYS A 281 2.49 -19.31 -6.88
CA LYS A 281 3.09 -19.39 -8.22
C LYS A 281 3.38 -17.99 -8.76
N LEU A 282 2.46 -17.04 -8.57
CA LEU A 282 2.61 -15.66 -9.02
C LEU A 282 3.76 -14.93 -8.30
N LEU A 283 3.97 -15.17 -7.02
CA LEU A 283 5.05 -14.57 -6.24
C LEU A 283 6.47 -15.01 -6.66
N ARG A 284 6.59 -16.02 -7.53
CA ARG A 284 7.86 -16.39 -8.16
C ARG A 284 8.20 -15.51 -9.38
N ARG A 285 7.24 -14.73 -9.86
CA ARG A 285 7.44 -13.77 -10.95
C ARG A 285 7.75 -12.40 -10.38
N SER A 286 8.47 -11.58 -11.13
CA SER A 286 8.67 -10.18 -10.80
C SER A 286 7.36 -9.40 -10.83
N VAL A 287 7.32 -8.25 -10.16
CA VAL A 287 6.28 -7.22 -10.39
C VAL A 287 6.40 -6.75 -11.84
N GLU A 288 5.27 -6.37 -12.44
CA GLU A 288 5.22 -5.93 -13.84
C GLU A 288 6.04 -4.65 -14.07
N ASP A 289 7.12 -4.74 -14.85
CA ASP A 289 8.03 -3.62 -15.12
C ASP A 289 7.35 -2.48 -15.87
N ASP A 290 6.46 -2.77 -16.82
CA ASP A 290 5.68 -1.76 -17.54
C ASP A 290 4.72 -0.99 -16.64
N LEU A 291 4.23 -1.64 -15.58
CA LEU A 291 3.43 -1.00 -14.56
C LEU A 291 4.28 0.00 -13.75
N LEU A 292 5.43 -0.45 -13.25
CA LEU A 292 6.34 0.38 -12.44
C LEU A 292 6.89 1.55 -13.24
N THR A 293 7.30 1.29 -14.49
CA THR A 293 7.77 2.33 -15.42
C THR A 293 6.67 3.36 -15.71
N GLY A 294 5.46 2.91 -15.99
CA GLY A 294 4.32 3.81 -16.25
C GLY A 294 3.96 4.68 -15.03
N ILE A 295 4.15 4.17 -13.81
CA ILE A 295 3.99 4.94 -12.57
C ILE A 295 5.06 6.02 -12.47
N ALA A 296 6.34 5.67 -12.66
CA ALA A 296 7.46 6.61 -12.58
C ALA A 296 7.35 7.72 -13.63
N GLN A 297 7.01 7.36 -14.87
CA GLN A 297 6.78 8.31 -15.96
C GLN A 297 5.59 9.26 -15.69
N TRP A 298 4.55 8.78 -15.01
CA TRP A 298 3.43 9.63 -14.62
C TRP A 298 3.80 10.59 -13.48
N LEU A 299 4.62 10.13 -12.53
CA LEU A 299 5.07 10.94 -11.39
C LEU A 299 6.08 12.02 -11.78
N ALA A 300 7.05 11.72 -12.64
CA ALA A 300 8.19 12.60 -12.93
C ALA A 300 7.78 14.06 -13.26
N PRO A 301 6.86 14.34 -14.19
CA PRO A 301 6.47 15.72 -14.50
C PRO A 301 5.60 16.38 -13.41
N ARG A 302 5.11 15.65 -12.43
CA ARG A 302 4.26 16.14 -11.33
C ARG A 302 5.05 16.44 -10.07
N LEU A 303 6.25 15.92 -9.99
CA LEU A 303 7.21 16.14 -8.90
C LEU A 303 8.36 17.08 -9.33
N SER A 304 8.27 17.67 -10.51
CA SER A 304 9.28 18.61 -11.06
C SER A 304 9.18 20.01 -10.42
#